data_45d1bd6f4fd0769144e47db1e86eec60
#
_entry.id   45d1bd6f4fd0769144e47db1e86eec60
#
_cell.length_a   1.000
_cell.length_b   1.000
_cell.length_c   1.000
_cell.angle_alpha   90.00
_cell.angle_beta   90.00
_cell.angle_gamma   90.00
#
_symmetry.space_group_name_H-M   'P 1'
#
loop_
_entity.id
_entity.type
_entity.pdbx_description
1 polymer ?
#
loop_
_entity_poly.entity_id
_entity_poly.type
_entity_poly.pdbx_seq_one_letter_code
_entity_poly.pdbx_strand_id
1 'polypeptide(L)'
;MKTNPVKLWKKILISAWALFGLGVFIFFACLASVRIEDRSENKRWYYQTTINDSLRLDKHYPDKEYVRIYNLNTRRYVSPKMRWVSRGVSEGDSLTVFCDMKGKRGFINLYTGEIVMKGRYNHAWNFSEGLAAVCRDNLIGFVNTAGEEVIPCQFPTTQHAITRLGYAFHDGYC
;
A
#
# COMPACT_ATOMS: atom_id res chain seq x y z
N MET A 1 -40.45 -60.57 -20.57
CA MET A 1 -39.88 -59.48 -21.39
C MET A 1 -38.38 -59.62 -21.40
N LYS A 2 -37.79 -60.06 -22.53
CA LYS A 2 -36.31 -60.16 -22.65
C LYS A 2 -35.73 -58.79 -23.00
N THR A 3 -35.01 -58.17 -22.09
CA THR A 3 -34.31 -56.90 -22.35
C THR A 3 -33.18 -57.17 -23.36
N ASN A 4 -33.18 -56.39 -24.46
CA ASN A 4 -32.20 -56.56 -25.50
C ASN A 4 -30.79 -56.14 -24.93
N PRO A 5 -29.83 -57.08 -24.85
CA PRO A 5 -28.54 -56.83 -24.20
C PRO A 5 -27.76 -55.64 -24.84
N VAL A 6 -27.88 -55.44 -26.15
CA VAL A 6 -27.23 -54.36 -26.89
C VAL A 6 -27.72 -52.97 -26.45
N LYS A 7 -29.01 -52.82 -26.12
CA LYS A 7 -29.55 -51.55 -25.60
C LYS A 7 -29.07 -51.28 -24.16
N LEU A 8 -28.86 -52.32 -23.37
CA LEU A 8 -28.39 -52.18 -22.00
C LEU A 8 -26.92 -51.75 -21.99
N TRP A 9 -26.06 -52.40 -22.80
CA TRP A 9 -24.64 -52.03 -22.93
C TRP A 9 -24.46 -50.59 -23.43
N LYS A 10 -25.26 -50.13 -24.40
CA LYS A 10 -25.21 -48.71 -24.87
C LYS A 10 -25.54 -47.73 -23.75
N LYS A 11 -26.54 -48.02 -22.91
CA LYS A 11 -26.90 -47.17 -21.77
C LYS A 11 -25.78 -47.12 -20.72
N ILE A 12 -25.15 -48.26 -20.43
CA ILE A 12 -24.01 -48.35 -19.47
C ILE A 12 -22.80 -47.55 -20.03
N LEU A 13 -22.48 -47.69 -21.31
CA LEU A 13 -21.40 -46.93 -21.93
C LEU A 13 -21.65 -45.42 -21.90
N ILE A 14 -22.87 -44.99 -22.23
CA ILE A 14 -23.23 -43.52 -22.20
C ILE A 14 -23.13 -43.00 -20.76
N SER A 15 -23.60 -43.75 -19.76
CA SER A 15 -23.49 -43.32 -18.36
C SER A 15 -22.02 -43.30 -17.88
N ALA A 16 -21.20 -44.24 -18.30
CA ALA A 16 -19.77 -44.28 -17.99
C ALA A 16 -19.02 -43.09 -18.59
N TRP A 17 -19.32 -42.75 -19.86
CA TRP A 17 -18.75 -41.56 -20.52
C TRP A 17 -19.22 -40.27 -19.89
N ALA A 18 -20.48 -40.19 -19.45
CA ALA A 18 -21.01 -38.99 -18.74
C ALA A 18 -20.34 -38.83 -17.37
N LEU A 19 -20.13 -39.90 -16.64
CA LEU A 19 -19.41 -39.86 -15.34
C LEU A 19 -17.93 -39.52 -15.54
N PHE A 20 -17.28 -40.04 -16.57
CA PHE A 20 -15.91 -39.70 -16.89
C PHE A 20 -15.80 -38.20 -17.29
N GLY A 21 -16.67 -37.72 -18.15
CA GLY A 21 -16.75 -36.31 -18.52
C GLY A 21 -16.99 -35.38 -17.32
N LEU A 22 -17.87 -35.76 -16.39
CA LEU A 22 -18.12 -35.02 -15.16
C LEU A 22 -16.87 -35.03 -14.26
N GLY A 23 -16.19 -36.16 -14.12
CA GLY A 23 -14.94 -36.26 -13.35
C GLY A 23 -13.83 -35.38 -13.91
N VAL A 24 -13.66 -35.38 -15.23
CA VAL A 24 -12.72 -34.51 -15.93
C VAL A 24 -13.06 -33.03 -15.72
N PHE A 25 -14.34 -32.68 -15.82
CA PHE A 25 -14.80 -31.30 -15.61
C PHE A 25 -14.54 -30.85 -14.17
N ILE A 26 -14.84 -31.68 -13.17
CA ILE A 26 -14.57 -31.38 -11.75
C ILE A 26 -13.07 -31.23 -11.52
N PHE A 27 -12.26 -32.11 -12.12
CA PHE A 27 -10.80 -32.02 -12.02
C PHE A 27 -10.26 -30.70 -12.60
N PHE A 28 -10.70 -30.30 -13.78
CA PHE A 28 -10.30 -29.03 -14.38
C PHE A 28 -10.84 -27.82 -13.62
N ALA A 29 -12.07 -27.90 -13.07
CA ALA A 29 -12.62 -26.86 -12.21
C ALA A 29 -11.81 -26.72 -10.90
N CYS A 30 -11.40 -27.85 -10.31
CA CYS A 30 -10.53 -27.87 -9.13
C CYS A 30 -9.15 -27.27 -9.44
N LEU A 31 -8.53 -27.67 -10.57
CA LEU A 31 -7.27 -27.07 -11.02
C LEU A 31 -7.39 -25.57 -11.32
N ALA A 32 -8.51 -25.14 -11.88
CA ALA A 32 -8.77 -23.72 -12.12
C ALA A 32 -8.95 -22.97 -10.80
N SER A 33 -9.63 -23.55 -9.82
CA SER A 33 -9.79 -22.98 -8.48
C SER A 33 -8.44 -22.85 -7.77
N VAL A 34 -7.61 -23.90 -7.79
CA VAL A 34 -6.25 -23.86 -7.25
C VAL A 34 -5.41 -22.79 -7.96
N ARG A 35 -5.53 -22.66 -9.29
CA ARG A 35 -4.82 -21.64 -10.06
C ARG A 35 -5.32 -20.21 -9.79
N ILE A 36 -6.61 -20.06 -9.47
CA ILE A 36 -7.19 -18.79 -9.09
C ILE A 36 -6.73 -18.40 -7.68
N GLU A 37 -6.67 -19.34 -6.74
CA GLU A 37 -6.14 -19.11 -5.41
C GLU A 37 -4.64 -18.77 -5.47
N ASP A 38 -3.84 -19.49 -6.23
CA ASP A 38 -2.41 -19.23 -6.39
C ASP A 38 -2.17 -17.87 -7.09
N ARG A 39 -3.03 -17.48 -8.04
CA ARG A 39 -2.98 -16.15 -8.66
C ARG A 39 -3.45 -15.03 -7.71
N SER A 40 -4.33 -15.32 -6.75
CA SER A 40 -4.72 -14.38 -5.71
C SER A 40 -3.65 -14.29 -4.61
N GLU A 41 -2.95 -15.39 -4.32
CA GLU A 41 -1.85 -15.43 -3.38
C GLU A 41 -0.59 -14.73 -3.92
N ASN A 42 -0.30 -14.82 -5.21
CA ASN A 42 0.78 -14.05 -5.87
C ASN A 42 0.50 -12.54 -5.96
N LYS A 43 -0.71 -12.09 -5.67
CA LYS A 43 -1.03 -10.68 -5.41
C LYS A 43 -0.92 -10.32 -3.93
N ARG A 44 -0.52 -11.26 -3.07
CA ARG A 44 -0.39 -11.03 -1.63
C ARG A 44 0.69 -10.01 -1.33
N TRP A 45 0.37 -9.17 -0.37
CA TRP A 45 1.25 -8.22 0.27
C TRP A 45 2.52 -8.92 0.75
N TYR A 46 3.64 -8.57 0.16
CA TYR A 46 4.92 -9.21 0.45
C TYR A 46 5.46 -8.87 1.84
N TYR A 47 5.00 -7.75 2.39
CA TYR A 47 5.44 -7.28 3.69
C TYR A 47 4.34 -6.51 4.41
N GLN A 48 4.06 -6.93 5.64
CA GLN A 48 3.09 -6.29 6.52
C GLN A 48 3.80 -5.84 7.79
N THR A 49 3.58 -4.62 8.21
CA THR A 49 4.13 -4.07 9.44
C THR A 49 3.02 -3.45 10.25
N THR A 50 2.89 -3.86 11.49
CA THR A 50 1.96 -3.28 12.45
C THR A 50 2.35 -1.84 12.75
N ILE A 51 1.41 -0.93 12.69
CA ILE A 51 1.53 0.46 13.14
C ILE A 51 1.06 0.54 14.59
N ASN A 52 -0.12 0.00 14.86
CA ASN A 52 -0.73 -0.17 16.18
C ASN A 52 -1.74 -1.32 16.14
N ASP A 53 -2.50 -1.54 17.22
CA ASP A 53 -3.48 -2.64 17.33
C ASP A 53 -4.58 -2.62 16.27
N SER A 54 -4.83 -1.47 15.65
CA SER A 54 -5.91 -1.28 14.69
C SER A 54 -5.41 -1.06 13.24
N LEU A 55 -4.14 -0.78 13.05
CA LEU A 55 -3.58 -0.38 11.76
C LEU A 55 -2.32 -1.14 11.42
N ARG A 56 -2.19 -1.50 10.15
CA ARG A 56 -0.96 -2.06 9.59
C ARG A 56 -0.60 -1.39 8.27
N LEU A 57 0.66 -1.41 7.94
CA LEU A 57 1.19 -1.00 6.67
C LEU A 57 1.36 -2.22 5.78
N ASP A 58 0.66 -2.23 4.65
CA ASP A 58 0.74 -3.28 3.64
C ASP A 58 1.61 -2.78 2.48
N LYS A 59 2.68 -3.54 2.14
CA LYS A 59 3.54 -3.27 1.00
C LYS A 59 3.27 -4.26 -0.12
N HIS A 60 2.97 -3.76 -1.30
CA HIS A 60 2.60 -4.56 -2.47
C HIS A 60 3.72 -4.68 -3.50
N TYR A 61 3.92 -5.91 -4.00
CA TYR A 61 4.78 -6.28 -5.12
C TYR A 61 3.96 -7.18 -6.07
N PRO A 62 4.29 -7.42 -7.33
CA PRO A 62 5.54 -7.14 -8.03
C PRO A 62 5.47 -6.06 -9.12
N ASP A 63 4.25 -5.67 -9.63
CA ASP A 63 4.18 -4.84 -10.84
C ASP A 63 4.44 -3.35 -10.59
N LYS A 64 3.95 -2.82 -9.48
CA LYS A 64 4.24 -1.45 -9.01
C LYS A 64 4.36 -1.49 -7.50
N GLU A 65 5.56 -1.23 -7.02
CA GLU A 65 5.80 -1.15 -5.60
C GLU A 65 5.03 0.04 -4.99
N TYR A 66 4.13 -0.25 -4.06
CA TYR A 66 3.42 0.76 -3.31
C TYR A 66 3.05 0.27 -1.91
N VAL A 67 2.81 1.19 -1.02
CA VAL A 67 2.34 0.93 0.33
C VAL A 67 0.97 1.54 0.58
N ARG A 68 0.20 0.94 1.49
CA ARG A 68 -1.08 1.45 1.95
C ARG A 68 -1.26 1.15 3.43
N ILE A 69 -2.01 2.00 4.13
CA ILE A 69 -2.42 1.77 5.50
C ILE A 69 -3.77 1.03 5.48
N TYR A 70 -3.82 -0.13 6.13
CA TYR A 70 -4.99 -0.98 6.27
C TYR A 70 -5.52 -0.92 7.69
N ASN A 71 -6.81 -0.68 7.85
CA ASN A 71 -7.48 -0.71 9.14
C ASN A 71 -8.06 -2.11 9.39
N LEU A 72 -7.59 -2.76 10.46
CA LEU A 72 -7.97 -4.12 10.83
C LEU A 72 -9.42 -4.23 11.31
N ASN A 73 -9.92 -3.18 11.98
CA ASN A 73 -11.28 -3.17 12.52
C ASN A 73 -12.33 -3.00 11.43
N THR A 74 -12.10 -2.05 10.52
CA THR A 74 -13.02 -1.78 9.39
C THR A 74 -12.77 -2.67 8.19
N ARG A 75 -11.65 -3.41 8.16
CA ARG A 75 -11.19 -4.24 7.04
C ARG A 75 -11.09 -3.46 5.72
N ARG A 76 -10.64 -2.22 5.78
CA ARG A 76 -10.50 -1.32 4.63
C ARG A 76 -9.17 -0.60 4.62
N TYR A 77 -8.73 -0.22 3.43
CA TYR A 77 -7.61 0.69 3.28
C TYR A 77 -8.05 2.11 3.59
N VAL A 78 -7.35 2.76 4.50
CA VAL A 78 -7.63 4.14 4.94
C VAL A 78 -6.72 5.17 4.27
N SER A 79 -5.66 4.73 3.57
CA SER A 79 -4.79 5.62 2.81
C SER A 79 -4.85 5.35 1.31
N PRO A 80 -4.45 6.31 0.44
CA PRO A 80 -4.20 6.06 -0.97
C PRO A 80 -2.97 5.17 -1.18
N LYS A 81 -2.67 4.87 -2.44
CA LYS A 81 -1.40 4.24 -2.83
C LYS A 81 -0.27 5.25 -2.71
N MET A 82 0.80 4.86 -2.04
CA MET A 82 2.00 5.67 -1.81
C MET A 82 3.23 4.87 -2.23
N ARG A 83 4.29 5.52 -2.71
CA ARG A 83 5.56 4.85 -2.96
C ARG A 83 6.18 4.35 -1.66
N TRP A 84 6.16 5.19 -0.65
CA TRP A 84 6.60 4.87 0.70
C TRP A 84 5.98 5.84 1.71
N VAL A 85 6.04 5.49 2.97
CA VAL A 85 5.70 6.32 4.12
C VAL A 85 6.78 6.16 5.17
N SER A 86 7.20 7.26 5.79
CA SER A 86 8.12 7.23 6.91
C SER A 86 7.43 6.64 8.14
N ARG A 87 8.16 5.87 8.92
CA ARG A 87 7.69 5.34 10.22
C ARG A 87 8.27 6.10 11.42
N GLY A 88 9.19 7.03 11.15
CA GLY A 88 9.71 7.93 12.16
C GLY A 88 8.67 9.01 12.45
N VAL A 89 7.87 8.82 13.47
CA VAL A 89 7.02 9.85 14.07
C VAL A 89 7.72 10.25 15.35
N SER A 90 7.85 11.55 15.60
CA SER A 90 8.34 12.04 16.87
C SER A 90 7.34 11.66 17.98
N GLU A 91 7.82 11.46 19.18
CA GLU A 91 6.96 11.13 20.33
C GLU A 91 5.92 12.23 20.52
N GLY A 92 4.64 11.84 20.51
CA GLY A 92 3.49 12.77 20.56
C GLY A 92 2.96 13.25 19.20
N ASP A 93 3.68 13.01 18.10
CA ASP A 93 3.22 13.36 16.77
C ASP A 93 2.49 12.20 16.08
N SER A 94 1.50 12.54 15.28
CA SER A 94 0.79 11.56 14.43
C SER A 94 1.11 11.76 12.93
N LEU A 95 1.77 12.85 12.58
CA LEU A 95 2.07 13.23 11.20
C LEU A 95 3.43 12.73 10.75
N THR A 96 3.47 12.15 9.58
CA THR A 96 4.70 11.65 8.97
C THR A 96 4.76 11.95 7.48
N VAL A 97 5.97 11.90 6.94
CA VAL A 97 6.20 12.12 5.50
C VAL A 97 5.77 10.89 4.71
N PHE A 98 5.05 11.08 3.63
CA PHE A 98 4.84 10.07 2.61
C PHE A 98 5.31 10.57 1.23
N CYS A 99 5.55 9.63 0.34
CA CYS A 99 5.83 9.89 -1.07
C CYS A 99 4.66 9.38 -1.91
N ASP A 100 4.07 10.22 -2.72
CA ASP A 100 3.01 9.81 -3.62
C ASP A 100 3.56 9.01 -4.82
N MET A 101 2.66 8.48 -5.64
CA MET A 101 3.04 7.69 -6.83
C MET A 101 3.76 8.51 -7.90
N LYS A 102 3.71 9.84 -7.85
CA LYS A 102 4.41 10.77 -8.74
C LYS A 102 5.81 11.14 -8.23
N GLY A 103 6.19 10.66 -7.03
CA GLY A 103 7.48 10.96 -6.40
C GLY A 103 7.49 12.25 -5.59
N LYS A 104 6.35 12.92 -5.41
CA LYS A 104 6.24 14.10 -4.57
C LYS A 104 5.96 13.72 -3.12
N ARG A 105 6.50 14.50 -2.20
CA ARG A 105 6.35 14.30 -0.75
C ARG A 105 5.26 15.19 -0.18
N GLY A 106 4.55 14.65 0.78
CA GLY A 106 3.52 15.33 1.55
C GLY A 106 3.45 14.74 2.96
N PHE A 107 2.42 15.06 3.71
CA PHE A 107 2.23 14.61 5.08
C PHE A 107 0.91 13.88 5.25
N ILE A 108 0.97 12.79 5.99
CA ILE A 108 -0.15 11.91 6.29
C ILE A 108 -0.19 11.66 7.80
N ASN A 109 -1.38 11.60 8.34
CA ASN A 109 -1.57 11.11 9.70
C ASN A 109 -1.42 9.57 9.67
N LEU A 110 -0.39 9.05 10.33
CA LEU A 110 -0.07 7.63 10.32
C LEU A 110 -1.15 6.78 11.00
N TYR A 111 -1.88 7.37 11.97
CA TYR A 111 -2.88 6.65 12.77
C TYR A 111 -4.30 6.73 12.21
N THR A 112 -4.59 7.69 11.33
CA THR A 112 -5.89 7.77 10.65
C THR A 112 -5.82 7.39 9.18
N GLY A 113 -4.64 7.49 8.56
CA GLY A 113 -4.43 7.34 7.12
C GLY A 113 -4.89 8.55 6.31
N GLU A 114 -5.24 9.64 6.97
CA GLU A 114 -5.68 10.88 6.33
C GLU A 114 -4.50 11.69 5.81
N ILE A 115 -4.60 12.15 4.56
CA ILE A 115 -3.62 13.07 4.00
C ILE A 115 -3.91 14.48 4.48
N VAL A 116 -3.03 15.00 5.33
CA VAL A 116 -3.09 16.39 5.80
C VAL A 116 -2.54 17.32 4.72
N MET A 117 -1.48 16.91 4.05
CA MET A 117 -0.87 17.71 2.98
C MET A 117 -0.54 16.82 1.78
N LYS A 118 -1.13 17.10 0.62
CA LYS A 118 -0.89 16.36 -0.62
C LYS A 118 0.58 16.46 -1.05
N GLY A 119 1.06 15.46 -1.79
CA GLY A 119 2.40 15.44 -2.37
C GLY A 119 2.61 16.62 -3.33
N ARG A 120 3.44 17.59 -2.94
CA ARG A 120 3.82 18.75 -3.73
C ARG A 120 5.29 19.15 -3.63
N TYR A 121 5.99 18.61 -2.64
CA TYR A 121 7.39 18.93 -2.40
C TYR A 121 8.33 17.90 -3.04
N ASN A 122 9.53 18.33 -3.40
CA ASN A 122 10.59 17.46 -3.88
C ASN A 122 11.20 16.67 -2.71
N HIS A 123 11.39 17.34 -1.56
CA HIS A 123 11.80 16.74 -0.30
C HIS A 123 10.95 17.27 0.86
N ALA A 124 10.84 16.48 1.91
CA ALA A 124 10.20 16.85 3.17
C ALA A 124 10.82 16.03 4.29
N TRP A 125 10.88 16.59 5.47
CA TRP A 125 11.39 15.96 6.69
C TRP A 125 10.28 15.85 7.72
N ASN A 126 10.46 15.00 8.71
CA ASN A 126 9.48 14.83 9.77
C ASN A 126 9.34 16.11 10.59
N PHE A 127 8.20 16.24 11.25
CA PHE A 127 7.95 17.34 12.16
C PHE A 127 8.91 17.31 13.35
N SER A 128 9.33 18.47 13.78
CA SER A 128 10.05 18.71 15.02
C SER A 128 9.59 20.06 15.53
N GLU A 129 9.22 20.14 16.80
CA GLU A 129 8.71 21.37 17.45
C GLU A 129 7.54 22.04 16.68
N GLY A 130 6.65 21.19 16.10
CA GLY A 130 5.48 21.68 15.36
C GLY A 130 5.74 22.17 13.94
N LEU A 131 6.99 22.14 13.48
CA LEU A 131 7.40 22.55 12.13
C LEU A 131 8.09 21.40 11.39
N ALA A 132 7.87 21.35 10.07
CA ALA A 132 8.55 20.43 9.19
C ALA A 132 9.21 21.19 8.04
N ALA A 133 10.49 20.91 7.78
CA ALA A 133 11.15 21.43 6.62
C ALA A 133 10.61 20.78 5.34
N VAL A 134 10.48 21.57 4.30
CA VAL A 134 10.04 21.15 2.96
C VAL A 134 10.94 21.78 1.91
N CYS A 135 11.12 21.06 0.80
CA CYS A 135 11.93 21.56 -0.31
C CYS A 135 11.10 21.56 -1.59
N ARG A 136 11.09 22.68 -2.28
CA ARG A 136 10.52 22.88 -3.60
C ARG A 136 11.51 23.68 -4.47
N ASP A 137 11.86 23.12 -5.63
CA ASP A 137 12.76 23.75 -6.60
C ASP A 137 14.13 24.16 -6.00
N ASN A 138 14.70 23.29 -5.15
CA ASN A 138 15.93 23.50 -4.40
C ASN A 138 15.89 24.67 -3.39
N LEU A 139 14.69 25.09 -3.01
CA LEU A 139 14.47 26.07 -1.97
C LEU A 139 13.81 25.40 -0.76
N ILE A 140 14.33 25.66 0.42
CA ILE A 140 13.79 25.21 1.70
C ILE A 140 12.81 26.24 2.23
N GLY A 141 11.70 25.72 2.76
CA GLY A 141 10.72 26.42 3.56
C GLY A 141 10.23 25.54 4.70
N PHE A 142 9.27 26.00 5.47
CA PHE A 142 8.74 25.28 6.62
C PHE A 142 7.23 25.33 6.66
N VAL A 143 6.64 24.23 7.07
CA VAL A 143 5.18 24.06 7.19
C VAL A 143 4.84 23.69 8.63
N ASN A 144 3.66 24.11 9.09
CA ASN A 144 3.11 23.72 10.38
C ASN A 144 2.27 22.43 10.27
N THR A 145 1.80 21.91 11.38
CA THR A 145 0.98 20.70 11.44
C THR A 145 -0.40 20.82 10.78
N ALA A 146 -0.89 22.06 10.57
CA ALA A 146 -2.11 22.34 9.81
C ALA A 146 -1.90 22.29 8.29
N GLY A 147 -0.64 22.22 7.83
CA GLY A 147 -0.30 22.17 6.41
C GLY A 147 -0.07 23.54 5.78
N GLU A 148 0.09 24.58 6.58
CA GLU A 148 0.35 25.94 6.11
C GLU A 148 1.86 26.19 5.99
N GLU A 149 2.28 26.81 4.89
CA GLU A 149 3.66 27.28 4.74
C GLU A 149 3.85 28.53 5.62
N VAL A 150 4.41 28.34 6.83
CA VAL A 150 4.73 29.44 7.75
C VAL A 150 5.99 30.18 7.33
N ILE A 151 6.90 29.49 6.67
CA ILE A 151 8.07 30.09 6.01
C ILE A 151 8.05 29.57 4.56
N PRO A 152 7.84 30.45 3.57
CA PRO A 152 7.84 30.08 2.17
C PRO A 152 9.17 29.41 1.75
N CYS A 153 9.15 28.56 0.72
CA CYS A 153 10.36 27.98 0.16
C CYS A 153 11.21 29.08 -0.50
N GLN A 154 12.19 29.60 0.22
CA GLN A 154 13.04 30.72 -0.21
C GLN A 154 14.52 30.56 0.11
N PHE A 155 14.89 29.62 0.98
CA PHE A 155 16.28 29.41 1.36
C PHE A 155 16.94 28.42 0.41
N PRO A 156 17.98 28.85 -0.35
CA PRO A 156 18.67 27.96 -1.28
C PRO A 156 19.32 26.79 -0.56
N THR A 157 19.24 25.60 -1.15
CA THR A 157 19.93 24.42 -0.65
C THR A 157 20.62 23.68 -1.77
N THR A 158 21.57 22.84 -1.42
CA THR A 158 22.27 21.94 -2.35
C THR A 158 21.73 20.51 -2.22
N GLN A 159 21.88 19.73 -3.29
CA GLN A 159 21.53 18.32 -3.24
C GLN A 159 22.28 17.57 -2.14
N HIS A 160 23.52 17.95 -1.85
CA HIS A 160 24.31 17.36 -0.78
C HIS A 160 23.71 17.65 0.61
N ALA A 161 23.28 18.87 0.87
CA ALA A 161 22.59 19.26 2.10
C ALA A 161 21.26 18.48 2.26
N ILE A 162 20.48 18.37 1.19
CA ILE A 162 19.22 17.63 1.18
C ILE A 162 19.41 16.15 1.57
N THR A 163 20.48 15.51 1.11
CA THR A 163 20.68 14.07 1.32
C THR A 163 21.40 13.71 2.61
N ARG A 164 22.22 14.59 3.15
CA ARG A 164 23.07 14.32 4.33
C ARG A 164 22.66 15.07 5.59
N LEU A 165 22.17 16.29 5.43
CA LEU A 165 21.76 17.13 6.55
C LEU A 165 20.24 17.06 6.66
N GLY A 166 19.73 16.60 7.79
CA GLY A 166 18.33 16.76 8.12
C GLY A 166 18.07 18.20 8.48
N TYR A 167 16.91 18.71 8.08
CA TYR A 167 16.41 19.99 8.57
C TYR A 167 15.38 19.69 9.66
N ALA A 168 15.71 19.99 10.89
CA ALA A 168 14.81 19.81 12.03
C ALA A 168 15.01 20.98 12.99
N PHE A 169 13.92 21.43 13.59
CA PHE A 169 13.99 22.40 14.67
C PHE A 169 14.48 21.71 15.94
N HIS A 170 15.34 22.40 16.67
CA HIS A 170 15.79 21.99 17.97
C HIS A 170 16.03 23.25 18.83
N ASP A 171 15.37 23.34 19.97
CA ASP A 171 15.40 24.52 20.84
C ASP A 171 15.05 25.84 20.09
N GLY A 172 14.10 25.74 19.13
CA GLY A 172 13.66 26.90 18.32
C GLY A 172 14.60 27.30 17.19
N TYR A 173 15.64 26.55 16.90
CA TYR A 173 16.62 26.80 15.83
C TYR A 173 16.66 25.70 14.78
N CYS A 174 16.95 26.03 13.52
CA CYS A 174 17.13 25.10 12.42
C CYS A 174 18.40 25.43 11.63
#